data_25a0ec7bb325c54dc31052473d0e77c5
#
_entry.id   25a0ec7bb325c54dc31052473d0e77c5
#
_cell.length_a   1.000
_cell.length_b   1.000
_cell.length_c   1.000
_cell.angle_alpha   90.00
_cell.angle_beta   90.00
_cell.angle_gamma   90.00
#
_symmetry.space_group_name_H-M   'P 1'
#
loop_
_entity.id
_entity.type
_entity.pdbx_description
1 polymer ?
#
loop_
_entity_poly.entity_id
_entity_poly.type
_entity_poly.pdbx_seq_one_letter_code
_entity_poly.pdbx_strand_id
1 'polypeptide(L)'
;MQQNLQQKKGLVENVFNKVFNKYDLMNDLMSLGIHRIWKKELIYMMNPSIGQKLVDVACGTGDIAKLYSQATKNKSNIVCVDPNNKMLSEGKKKLTTLKNIKFKKGHAEKLLLPNNSFDFYTIVFGLRNTKNISKSISEAYRVLKKG
;
A
#
# COMPACT_ATOMS: atom_id res chain seq x y z
N MET A 1 28.40 -19.72 -1.58
CA MET A 1 27.25 -19.28 -2.42
C MET A 1 26.09 -18.70 -1.58
N GLN A 2 25.69 -19.33 -0.49
CA GLN A 2 24.61 -18.82 0.40
C GLN A 2 24.97 -17.53 1.16
N GLN A 3 26.20 -17.34 1.60
CA GLN A 3 26.65 -16.10 2.27
C GLN A 3 26.61 -14.87 1.37
N ASN A 4 26.89 -15.02 0.06
CA ASN A 4 26.80 -13.92 -0.90
C ASN A 4 25.36 -13.46 -1.18
N LEU A 5 24.40 -14.37 -1.09
CA LEU A 5 22.97 -14.06 -1.25
C LEU A 5 22.37 -13.33 -0.03
N GLN A 6 22.82 -13.68 1.17
CA GLN A 6 22.42 -12.98 2.41
C GLN A 6 23.02 -11.56 2.49
N GLN A 7 24.28 -11.40 2.09
CA GLN A 7 24.91 -10.06 2.02
C GLN A 7 24.25 -9.16 0.98
N LYS A 8 23.87 -9.69 -0.20
CA LYS A 8 23.12 -8.92 -1.21
C LYS A 8 21.72 -8.55 -0.74
N LYS A 9 21.02 -9.44 -0.03
CA LYS A 9 19.72 -9.11 0.56
C LYS A 9 19.81 -8.01 1.62
N GLY A 10 20.82 -8.07 2.50
CA GLY A 10 21.07 -7.04 3.51
C GLY A 10 21.47 -5.70 2.90
N LEU A 11 22.22 -5.70 1.78
CA LEU A 11 22.60 -4.48 1.08
C LEU A 11 21.40 -3.79 0.43
N VAL A 12 20.52 -4.55 -0.23
CA VAL A 12 19.30 -4.05 -0.85
C VAL A 12 18.34 -3.52 0.22
N GLU A 13 18.18 -4.23 1.33
CA GLU A 13 17.35 -3.81 2.46
C GLU A 13 17.90 -2.54 3.14
N ASN A 14 19.22 -2.41 3.29
CA ASN A 14 19.87 -1.21 3.82
C ASN A 14 19.78 -0.02 2.85
N VAL A 15 19.88 -0.24 1.55
CA VAL A 15 19.70 0.83 0.54
C VAL A 15 18.25 1.30 0.55
N PHE A 16 17.27 0.39 0.54
CA PHE A 16 15.85 0.74 0.69
C PHE A 16 15.59 1.51 1.99
N ASN A 17 16.22 1.08 3.07
CA ASN A 17 16.08 1.71 4.39
C ASN A 17 16.71 3.10 4.50
N LYS A 18 17.77 3.38 3.73
CA LYS A 18 18.40 4.71 3.66
C LYS A 18 17.66 5.67 2.73
N VAL A 19 16.95 5.17 1.72
CA VAL A 19 16.29 5.99 0.70
C VAL A 19 14.79 6.20 0.99
N PHE A 20 14.21 5.46 1.95
CA PHE A 20 12.78 5.48 2.16
C PHE A 20 12.26 6.89 2.57
N ASN A 21 13.04 7.68 3.31
CA ASN A 21 12.71 9.08 3.65
C ASN A 21 12.73 10.02 2.44
N LYS A 22 13.42 9.62 1.36
CA LYS A 22 13.49 10.38 0.11
C LYS A 22 12.73 9.70 -1.03
N TYR A 23 12.02 8.60 -0.73
CA TYR A 23 11.36 7.79 -1.76
C TYR A 23 10.28 8.59 -2.49
N ASP A 24 9.47 9.35 -1.76
CA ASP A 24 8.46 10.22 -2.35
C ASP A 24 9.09 11.34 -3.17
N LEU A 25 10.19 11.93 -2.67
CA LEU A 25 10.93 12.95 -3.42
C LEU A 25 11.59 12.38 -4.67
N MET A 26 12.13 11.15 -4.58
CA MET A 26 12.74 10.47 -5.74
C MET A 26 11.68 10.08 -6.78
N ASN A 27 10.50 9.61 -6.35
CA ASN A 27 9.36 9.36 -7.23
C ASN A 27 8.85 10.65 -7.87
N ASP A 28 8.77 11.75 -7.11
CA ASP A 28 8.43 13.07 -7.63
C ASP A 28 9.42 13.53 -8.69
N LEU A 29 10.72 13.36 -8.44
CA LEU A 29 11.78 13.75 -9.36
C LEU A 29 11.76 12.89 -10.63
N MET A 30 11.65 11.56 -10.51
CA MET A 30 11.65 10.62 -11.64
C MET A 30 10.40 10.71 -12.51
N SER A 31 9.26 11.02 -11.93
CA SER A 31 7.97 11.14 -12.61
C SER A 31 7.53 12.59 -12.84
N LEU A 32 8.37 13.60 -12.51
CA LEU A 32 8.03 15.02 -12.55
C LEU A 32 6.68 15.34 -11.85
N GLY A 33 6.40 14.62 -10.75
CA GLY A 33 5.15 14.77 -10.00
C GLY A 33 3.93 14.06 -10.59
N ILE A 34 4.06 13.43 -11.76
CA ILE A 34 2.95 12.76 -12.45
C ILE A 34 2.33 11.65 -11.58
N HIS A 35 3.13 10.92 -10.79
CA HIS A 35 2.62 9.87 -9.91
C HIS A 35 1.61 10.39 -8.87
N ARG A 36 1.71 11.65 -8.43
CA ARG A 36 0.73 12.28 -7.53
C ARG A 36 -0.59 12.54 -8.24
N ILE A 37 -0.52 12.93 -9.51
CA ILE A 37 -1.70 13.12 -10.36
C ILE A 37 -2.40 11.78 -10.56
N TRP A 38 -1.66 10.73 -10.91
CA TRP A 38 -2.21 9.38 -11.10
C TRP A 38 -2.88 8.82 -9.83
N LYS A 39 -2.30 9.04 -8.65
CA LYS A 39 -2.92 8.63 -7.38
C LYS A 39 -4.27 9.34 -7.15
N LYS A 40 -4.35 10.63 -7.45
CA LYS A 40 -5.62 11.40 -7.35
C LYS A 40 -6.64 10.90 -8.36
N GLU A 41 -6.21 10.69 -9.60
CA GLU A 41 -7.05 10.18 -10.67
C GLU A 41 -7.60 8.78 -10.32
N LEU A 42 -6.79 7.91 -9.75
CA LEU A 42 -7.25 6.61 -9.27
C LEU A 42 -8.41 6.76 -8.28
N ILE A 43 -8.29 7.61 -7.28
CA ILE A 43 -9.36 7.84 -6.30
C ILE A 43 -10.61 8.43 -6.96
N TYR A 44 -10.43 9.35 -7.91
CA TYR A 44 -11.53 9.91 -8.68
C TYR A 44 -12.28 8.82 -9.47
N MET A 45 -11.56 7.95 -10.17
CA MET A 45 -12.13 6.84 -10.93
C MET A 45 -12.83 5.79 -10.01
N MET A 46 -12.28 5.54 -8.82
CA MET A 46 -12.90 4.66 -7.83
C MET A 46 -14.22 5.22 -7.32
N ASN A 47 -14.38 6.54 -7.29
CA ASN A 47 -15.58 7.25 -6.82
C ASN A 47 -16.16 6.66 -5.50
N PRO A 48 -15.36 6.59 -4.43
CA PRO A 48 -15.76 5.86 -3.24
C PRO A 48 -16.87 6.58 -2.46
N SER A 49 -17.84 5.81 -1.99
CA SER A 49 -18.87 6.29 -1.08
C SER A 49 -18.47 6.14 0.39
N ILE A 50 -19.03 6.99 1.24
CA ILE A 50 -18.83 6.90 2.70
C ILE A 50 -19.25 5.51 3.21
N GLY A 51 -18.40 4.89 4.04
CA GLY A 51 -18.61 3.56 4.62
C GLY A 51 -18.03 2.41 3.79
N GLN A 52 -17.69 2.61 2.52
CA GLN A 52 -17.00 1.61 1.73
C GLN A 52 -15.57 1.38 2.24
N LYS A 53 -15.18 0.11 2.38
CA LYS A 53 -13.90 -0.29 2.97
C LYS A 53 -12.84 -0.50 1.89
N LEU A 54 -11.65 0.03 2.13
CA LEU A 54 -10.48 -0.15 1.28
C LEU A 54 -9.44 -1.05 1.94
N VAL A 55 -8.84 -1.96 1.18
CA VAL A 55 -7.52 -2.51 1.47
C VAL A 55 -6.50 -2.02 0.46
N ASP A 56 -5.45 -1.36 0.95
CA ASP A 56 -4.33 -0.85 0.14
C ASP A 56 -3.08 -1.71 0.42
N VAL A 57 -2.67 -2.48 -0.58
CA VAL A 57 -1.58 -3.46 -0.49
C VAL A 57 -0.33 -2.91 -1.16
N ALA A 58 0.85 -3.21 -0.59
CA ALA A 58 2.10 -2.52 -0.90
C ALA A 58 1.93 -1.00 -0.73
N CYS A 59 1.31 -0.63 0.39
CA CYS A 59 0.83 0.72 0.66
C CYS A 59 1.95 1.75 0.88
N GLY A 60 3.18 1.30 1.17
CA GLY A 60 4.28 2.18 1.54
C GLY A 60 3.92 3.04 2.77
N THR A 61 3.98 4.35 2.64
CA THR A 61 3.62 5.29 3.71
C THR A 61 2.14 5.68 3.74
N GLY A 62 1.29 5.06 2.88
CA GLY A 62 -0.16 5.20 2.92
C GLY A 62 -0.73 6.40 2.15
N ASP A 63 -0.11 6.80 1.04
CA ASP A 63 -0.60 7.93 0.23
C ASP A 63 -2.00 7.67 -0.34
N ILE A 64 -2.26 6.48 -0.87
CA ILE A 64 -3.57 6.09 -1.39
C ILE A 64 -4.60 6.09 -0.26
N ALA A 65 -4.26 5.51 0.88
CA ALA A 65 -5.12 5.48 2.06
C ALA A 65 -5.50 6.89 2.54
N LYS A 66 -4.55 7.83 2.53
CA LYS A 66 -4.80 9.24 2.85
C LYS A 66 -5.82 9.86 1.89
N LEU A 67 -5.60 9.73 0.59
CA LEU A 67 -6.49 10.28 -0.44
C LEU A 67 -7.88 9.66 -0.36
N TYR A 68 -7.97 8.34 -0.16
CA TYR A 68 -9.24 7.63 0.02
C TYR A 68 -9.98 8.09 1.27
N SER A 69 -9.27 8.24 2.39
CA SER A 69 -9.83 8.76 3.64
C SER A 69 -10.42 10.15 3.45
N GLN A 70 -9.70 11.05 2.77
CA GLN A 70 -10.19 12.39 2.45
C GLN A 70 -11.44 12.35 1.57
N ALA A 71 -11.44 11.54 0.50
CA ALA A 71 -12.58 11.38 -0.41
C ALA A 71 -13.84 10.88 0.30
N THR A 72 -13.68 10.04 1.34
CA THR A 72 -14.78 9.49 2.14
C THR A 72 -15.01 10.26 3.46
N LYS A 73 -14.50 11.51 3.54
CA LYS A 73 -14.65 12.39 4.71
C LYS A 73 -14.20 11.73 6.03
N ASN A 74 -13.15 10.90 5.98
CA ASN A 74 -12.59 10.13 7.09
C ASN A 74 -13.58 9.15 7.75
N LYS A 75 -14.62 8.73 7.04
CA LYS A 75 -15.71 7.88 7.56
C LYS A 75 -15.67 6.44 7.00
N SER A 76 -14.67 6.08 6.22
CA SER A 76 -14.48 4.73 5.69
C SER A 76 -13.29 4.05 6.33
N ASN A 77 -13.41 2.76 6.67
CA ASN A 77 -12.31 2.01 7.25
C ASN A 77 -11.32 1.57 6.16
N ILE A 78 -10.04 1.77 6.42
CA ILE A 78 -8.94 1.48 5.51
C ILE A 78 -7.92 0.58 6.19
N VAL A 79 -7.50 -0.47 5.52
CA VAL A 79 -6.40 -1.34 5.95
C VAL A 79 -5.25 -1.20 4.97
N CYS A 80 -4.12 -0.74 5.47
CA CYS A 80 -2.85 -0.65 4.75
C CYS A 80 -2.00 -1.88 5.05
N VAL A 81 -1.50 -2.55 4.02
CA VAL A 81 -0.65 -3.74 4.14
C VAL A 81 0.66 -3.51 3.39
N ASP A 82 1.78 -3.71 4.07
CA ASP A 82 3.11 -3.64 3.47
C ASP A 82 4.08 -4.60 4.18
N PRO A 83 5.02 -5.25 3.48
CA PRO A 83 6.03 -6.08 4.11
C PRO A 83 7.12 -5.29 4.84
N ASN A 84 7.29 -4.00 4.53
CA ASN A 84 8.35 -3.15 5.06
C ASN A 84 7.93 -2.45 6.36
N ASN A 85 8.51 -2.85 7.48
CA ASN A 85 8.21 -2.27 8.79
C ASN A 85 8.52 -0.76 8.89
N LYS A 86 9.56 -0.27 8.19
CA LYS A 86 9.92 1.16 8.21
C LYS A 86 8.87 1.99 7.50
N MET A 87 8.41 1.54 6.32
CA MET A 87 7.31 2.17 5.59
C MET A 87 6.05 2.26 6.44
N LEU A 88 5.67 1.14 7.10
CA LEU A 88 4.52 1.11 8.00
C LEU A 88 4.68 2.06 9.19
N SER A 89 5.87 2.12 9.79
CA SER A 89 6.17 3.02 10.91
C SER A 89 6.03 4.48 10.50
N GLU A 90 6.60 4.86 9.36
CA GLU A 90 6.47 6.23 8.84
C GLU A 90 5.04 6.57 8.44
N GLY A 91 4.32 5.62 7.81
CA GLY A 91 2.90 5.79 7.51
C GLY A 91 2.06 6.06 8.75
N LYS A 92 2.28 5.29 9.82
CA LYS A 92 1.61 5.49 11.11
C LYS A 92 1.88 6.87 11.71
N LYS A 93 3.13 7.35 11.67
CA LYS A 93 3.49 8.70 12.15
C LYS A 93 2.83 9.77 11.29
N LYS A 94 2.94 9.65 9.96
CA LYS A 94 2.41 10.60 8.98
C LYS A 94 0.89 10.75 9.06
N LEU A 95 0.18 9.65 9.31
CA LEU A 95 -1.28 9.58 9.30
C LEU A 95 -1.89 9.38 10.69
N THR A 96 -1.19 9.75 11.74
CA THR A 96 -1.58 9.52 13.14
C THR A 96 -2.93 10.15 13.53
N THR A 97 -3.33 11.22 12.83
CA THR A 97 -4.61 11.91 13.05
C THR A 97 -5.79 11.17 12.39
N LEU A 98 -5.54 10.29 11.42
CA LEU A 98 -6.58 9.54 10.71
C LEU A 98 -6.84 8.19 11.40
N LYS A 99 -7.78 8.18 12.34
CA LYS A 99 -8.09 7.00 13.16
C LYS A 99 -8.77 5.85 12.40
N ASN A 100 -9.27 6.13 11.20
CA ASN A 100 -9.92 5.15 10.31
C ASN A 100 -8.93 4.35 9.45
N ILE A 101 -7.61 4.60 9.57
CA ILE A 101 -6.56 3.87 8.84
C ILE A 101 -5.81 2.94 9.79
N LYS A 102 -5.73 1.67 9.44
CA LYS A 102 -4.97 0.64 10.17
C LYS A 102 -3.83 0.11 9.31
N PHE A 103 -2.64 0.05 9.88
CA PHE A 103 -1.44 -0.48 9.22
C PHE A 103 -1.12 -1.89 9.72
N LYS A 104 -0.93 -2.83 8.81
CA LYS A 104 -0.58 -4.23 9.09
C LYS A 104 0.63 -4.66 8.26
N LYS A 105 1.54 -5.43 8.87
CA LYS A 105 2.59 -6.11 8.13
C LYS A 105 2.00 -7.28 7.38
N GLY A 106 2.36 -7.45 6.08
CA GLY A 106 1.91 -8.57 5.28
C GLY A 106 2.40 -8.52 3.85
N HIS A 107 2.14 -9.58 3.13
CA HIS A 107 2.49 -9.75 1.72
C HIS A 107 1.23 -9.88 0.88
N ALA A 108 1.28 -9.40 -0.36
CA ALA A 108 0.14 -9.47 -1.29
C ALA A 108 -0.31 -10.91 -1.58
N GLU A 109 0.62 -11.88 -1.54
CA GLU A 109 0.37 -13.29 -1.80
C GLU A 109 -0.34 -14.03 -0.65
N LYS A 110 -0.40 -13.42 0.54
CA LYS A 110 -1.06 -13.98 1.71
C LYS A 110 -1.50 -12.86 2.65
N LEU A 111 -2.73 -12.43 2.48
CA LEU A 111 -3.35 -11.42 3.31
C LEU A 111 -4.03 -12.07 4.53
N LEU A 112 -3.63 -11.68 5.72
CA LEU A 112 -4.30 -12.11 6.96
C LEU A 112 -5.53 -11.26 7.22
N LEU A 113 -6.46 -11.29 6.24
CA LEU A 113 -7.70 -10.53 6.21
C LEU A 113 -8.87 -11.46 5.87
N PRO A 114 -10.09 -11.15 6.36
CA PRO A 114 -11.26 -11.99 6.10
C PRO A 114 -11.69 -11.94 4.63
N ASN A 115 -12.39 -13.00 4.20
CA ASN A 115 -12.99 -13.08 2.88
C ASN A 115 -14.13 -12.07 2.73
N ASN A 116 -14.40 -11.63 1.50
CA ASN A 116 -15.59 -10.82 1.14
C ASN A 116 -15.82 -9.60 2.07
N SER A 117 -14.75 -8.89 2.44
CA SER A 117 -14.81 -7.87 3.50
C SER A 117 -14.53 -6.45 3.03
N PHE A 118 -13.98 -6.29 1.83
CA PHE A 118 -13.59 -4.98 1.30
C PHE A 118 -14.35 -4.65 0.02
N ASP A 119 -14.69 -3.38 -0.13
CA ASP A 119 -15.36 -2.86 -1.32
C ASP A 119 -14.33 -2.53 -2.41
N PHE A 120 -13.12 -2.11 -2.01
CA PHE A 120 -12.01 -1.81 -2.90
C PHE A 120 -10.71 -2.48 -2.45
N TYR A 121 -9.91 -2.84 -3.43
CA TYR A 121 -8.54 -3.30 -3.28
C TYR A 121 -7.63 -2.48 -4.19
N THR A 122 -6.55 -1.96 -3.65
CA THR A 122 -5.53 -1.26 -4.42
C THR A 122 -4.15 -1.88 -4.21
N ILE A 123 -3.35 -1.90 -5.27
CA ILE A 123 -1.93 -2.23 -5.26
C ILE A 123 -1.23 -1.35 -6.28
N VAL A 124 -0.81 -0.15 -5.85
CA VAL A 124 -0.29 0.88 -6.73
C VAL A 124 1.23 0.79 -6.83
N PHE A 125 1.73 0.49 -8.04
CA PHE A 125 3.16 0.28 -8.35
C PHE A 125 3.83 -0.91 -7.62
N GLY A 126 3.10 -1.66 -6.80
CA GLY A 126 3.64 -2.76 -5.99
C GLY A 126 3.54 -4.15 -6.62
N LEU A 127 2.60 -4.37 -7.55
CA LEU A 127 2.32 -5.70 -8.10
C LEU A 127 3.54 -6.36 -8.76
N ARG A 128 4.35 -5.58 -9.47
CA ARG A 128 5.59 -6.04 -10.12
C ARG A 128 6.65 -6.56 -9.14
N ASN A 129 6.56 -6.16 -7.87
CA ASN A 129 7.50 -6.53 -6.82
C ASN A 129 7.06 -7.76 -6.02
N THR A 130 5.87 -8.32 -6.31
CA THR A 130 5.38 -9.53 -5.66
C THR A 130 6.12 -10.76 -6.20
N LYS A 131 6.29 -11.77 -5.35
CA LYS A 131 6.95 -13.03 -5.72
C LYS A 131 6.07 -13.88 -6.63
N ASN A 132 4.75 -13.78 -6.50
CA ASN A 132 3.78 -14.54 -7.27
C ASN A 132 2.54 -13.69 -7.54
N ILE A 133 2.46 -13.16 -8.76
CA ILE A 133 1.37 -12.28 -9.20
C ILE A 133 0.02 -13.02 -9.15
N SER A 134 -0.03 -14.28 -9.59
CA SER A 134 -1.26 -15.07 -9.58
C SER A 134 -1.85 -15.24 -8.17
N LYS A 135 -0.99 -15.55 -7.18
CA LYS A 135 -1.41 -15.61 -5.77
C LYS A 135 -1.89 -14.26 -5.26
N SER A 136 -1.21 -13.18 -5.62
CA SER A 136 -1.60 -11.83 -5.21
C SER A 136 -2.98 -11.45 -5.75
N ILE A 137 -3.27 -11.79 -7.00
CA ILE A 137 -4.58 -11.58 -7.62
C ILE A 137 -5.65 -12.46 -6.96
N SER A 138 -5.34 -13.72 -6.65
CA SER A 138 -6.26 -14.62 -5.94
C SER A 138 -6.62 -14.09 -4.55
N GLU A 139 -5.65 -13.54 -3.82
CA GLU A 139 -5.89 -12.91 -2.52
C GLU A 139 -6.74 -11.64 -2.64
N ALA A 140 -6.49 -10.81 -3.67
CA ALA A 140 -7.34 -9.65 -3.95
C ALA A 140 -8.80 -10.07 -4.18
N TYR A 141 -9.02 -11.08 -5.03
CA TYR A 141 -10.35 -11.63 -5.28
C TYR A 141 -11.02 -12.19 -4.02
N ARG A 142 -10.25 -12.89 -3.16
CA ARG A 142 -10.74 -13.49 -1.92
C ARG A 142 -11.25 -12.46 -0.92
N VAL A 143 -10.53 -11.34 -0.76
CA VAL A 143 -10.86 -10.31 0.25
C VAL A 143 -11.93 -9.34 -0.22
N LEU A 144 -12.10 -9.17 -1.54
CA LEU A 144 -13.14 -8.33 -2.11
C LEU A 144 -14.51 -8.94 -1.92
N LYS A 145 -15.50 -8.10 -1.66
CA LYS A 145 -16.92 -8.47 -1.69
C LYS A 145 -17.29 -8.89 -3.11
N LYS A 146 -18.18 -9.86 -3.18
CA LYS A 146 -18.80 -10.23 -4.47
C LYS A 146 -19.77 -9.11 -4.86
N GLY A 147 -19.58 -8.60 -6.07
CA GLY A 147 -20.46 -7.58 -6.67
C GLY A 147 -21.74 -8.17 -7.19
#